data_8959e62e420103c78a45861a94ae494f
#
_entry.id   8959e62e420103c78a45861a94ae494f
#
_cell.length_a   1.000
_cell.length_b   1.000
_cell.length_c   1.000
_cell.angle_alpha   90.00
_cell.angle_beta   90.00
_cell.angle_gamma   90.00
#
_symmetry.space_group_name_H-M   'P 1'
#
loop_
_entity.id
_entity.type
_entity.pdbx_description
1 polymer ?
#
loop_
_entity_poly.entity_id
_entity_poly.type
_entity_poly.pdbx_seq_one_letter_code
_entity_poly.pdbx_strand_id
1 'polypeptide(L)'
;MRCLARAVHGRRCGIWPHSTNVTARTRATGGWRALRPGAVLGLVAVGVPVVLSACGSAPQIAPGTASVVSAPVRIAHTKLGAVGYRVVGTGPPLVLIMGYAGTMEVWDPRLVHVLARHNRVVMFDNAGIGRTQPLPGEPAAALTIDAMANQTSALIERLGLGRPDVLGWSMGGMIAQALAVLHPAQVHRLILCATYPGTGTVVPSQAAIQSGSLFPANQASAYHAFTVAISEYPAAPAVTAATKTAQAGAVTKWWDGTDPAGRKTARISVPTLIADGTDDQLDLAANDHTLARLIPSSRLVLYPDAGHGFLFQDRTRFASLTQSFLTGHPTS
;
A
#
# COMPACT_ATOMS: atom_id res chain seq x y z
N MET A 1 -12.03 -12.07 -60.37
CA MET A 1 -13.34 -12.70 -60.04
C MET A 1 -13.67 -12.45 -58.56
N ARG A 2 -14.61 -11.58 -58.36
CA ARG A 2 -15.75 -11.54 -57.39
C ARG A 2 -15.45 -12.06 -55.99
N CYS A 3 -15.36 -11.17 -55.05
CA CYS A 3 -16.44 -10.68 -54.11
C CYS A 3 -17.05 -11.78 -53.26
N LEU A 4 -16.90 -11.61 -51.92
CA LEU A 4 -18.04 -11.47 -51.05
C LEU A 4 -17.61 -11.04 -49.64
N ALA A 5 -18.07 -9.84 -49.27
CA ALA A 5 -18.06 -9.31 -47.91
C ALA A 5 -19.15 -9.99 -47.07
N ARG A 6 -18.89 -10.19 -45.79
CA ARG A 6 -19.95 -10.25 -44.77
C ARG A 6 -19.52 -9.53 -43.50
N ALA A 7 -20.19 -8.41 -43.26
CA ALA A 7 -20.23 -7.71 -42.01
C ALA A 7 -21.12 -8.47 -41.00
N VAL A 8 -20.71 -8.60 -39.76
CA VAL A 8 -21.59 -8.91 -38.63
C VAL A 8 -21.22 -8.02 -37.45
N HIS A 9 -22.03 -7.01 -37.26
CA HIS A 9 -22.62 -6.47 -36.05
C HIS A 9 -21.78 -6.39 -34.76
N GLY A 10 -21.58 -5.12 -34.39
CA GLY A 10 -21.09 -4.64 -33.11
C GLY A 10 -21.99 -5.02 -31.92
N ARG A 11 -21.35 -5.20 -30.81
CA ARG A 11 -22.00 -5.07 -29.49
C ARG A 11 -21.30 -3.96 -28.71
N ARG A 12 -22.08 -2.96 -28.41
CA ARG A 12 -21.72 -1.79 -27.57
C ARG A 12 -21.49 -2.25 -26.15
N CYS A 13 -20.37 -1.87 -25.56
CA CYS A 13 -20.12 -1.93 -24.13
C CYS A 13 -21.07 -0.97 -23.41
N GLY A 14 -21.72 -1.47 -22.37
CA GLY A 14 -22.65 -0.74 -21.53
C GLY A 14 -21.96 0.35 -20.69
N ILE A 15 -22.63 1.47 -20.70
CA ILE A 15 -22.34 2.68 -19.91
C ILE A 15 -22.75 2.44 -18.46
N TRP A 16 -21.92 2.83 -17.52
CA TRP A 16 -22.22 2.84 -16.09
C TRP A 16 -23.37 3.82 -15.78
N PRO A 17 -24.33 3.50 -14.92
CA PRO A 17 -25.43 4.40 -14.58
C PRO A 17 -24.99 5.46 -13.55
N HIS A 18 -25.34 6.68 -13.84
CA HIS A 18 -25.29 7.82 -12.93
C HIS A 18 -26.23 7.62 -11.74
N SER A 19 -25.74 7.92 -10.54
CA SER A 19 -26.54 8.00 -9.33
C SER A 19 -27.51 9.18 -9.40
N THR A 20 -28.81 8.90 -9.35
CA THR A 20 -29.85 9.91 -9.17
C THR A 20 -30.11 10.17 -7.70
N ASN A 21 -29.95 11.44 -7.28
CA ASN A 21 -30.41 11.96 -6.00
C ASN A 21 -31.92 11.85 -5.87
N VAL A 22 -32.37 11.18 -4.81
CA VAL A 22 -33.78 11.23 -4.37
C VAL A 22 -33.85 12.09 -3.13
N THR A 23 -34.37 13.31 -3.30
CA THR A 23 -34.79 14.21 -2.22
C THR A 23 -36.18 13.80 -1.72
N ALA A 24 -36.27 13.29 -0.51
CA ALA A 24 -37.55 13.11 0.17
C ALA A 24 -37.89 14.37 0.98
N ARG A 25 -38.94 15.08 0.54
CA ARG A 25 -39.60 16.15 1.31
C ARG A 25 -40.62 15.51 2.24
N THR A 26 -40.45 15.68 3.55
CA THR A 26 -41.55 15.50 4.50
C THR A 26 -42.02 16.84 5.04
N ARG A 27 -43.32 17.11 4.81
CA ARG A 27 -44.05 18.23 5.35
C ARG A 27 -44.37 17.95 6.83
N ALA A 28 -44.09 18.92 7.70
CA ALA A 28 -44.61 18.95 9.06
C ALA A 28 -45.76 20.00 9.12
N THR A 29 -46.89 19.55 9.62
CA THR A 29 -48.04 20.44 9.96
C THR A 29 -48.33 20.33 11.45
N GLY A 30 -48.32 21.48 12.12
CA GLY A 30 -49.37 21.86 13.05
C GLY A 30 -49.23 21.51 14.53
N GLY A 31 -49.30 22.56 15.37
CA GLY A 31 -49.98 22.43 16.63
C GLY A 31 -49.28 23.06 17.85
N TRP A 32 -49.40 24.38 17.99
CA TRP A 32 -49.06 25.10 19.24
C TRP A 32 -50.14 24.91 20.27
N ARG A 33 -49.79 24.55 21.50
CA ARG A 33 -50.55 24.92 22.71
C ARG A 33 -49.60 25.27 23.86
N ALA A 34 -49.72 26.48 24.30
CA ALA A 34 -49.09 27.05 25.50
C ALA A 34 -49.90 26.68 26.76
N LEU A 35 -49.23 26.37 27.86
CA LEU A 35 -49.75 26.53 29.21
C LEU A 35 -48.62 26.95 30.17
N ARG A 36 -48.89 28.00 30.93
CA ARG A 36 -48.07 28.62 32.01
C ARG A 36 -48.55 28.15 33.39
N PRO A 37 -48.01 28.66 34.51
CA PRO A 37 -46.90 28.07 35.31
C PRO A 37 -47.35 27.72 36.73
N GLY A 38 -46.59 26.94 37.44
CA GLY A 38 -46.78 26.71 38.86
C GLY A 38 -45.45 26.37 39.54
N ALA A 39 -45.03 27.26 40.42
CA ALA A 39 -43.85 27.15 41.26
C ALA A 39 -44.06 26.18 42.42
N VAL A 40 -43.08 25.29 42.67
CA VAL A 40 -42.81 24.76 44.04
C VAL A 40 -41.31 24.57 44.19
N LEU A 41 -40.71 25.25 45.15
CA LEU A 41 -39.37 25.02 45.65
C LEU A 41 -39.30 23.65 46.34
N GLY A 42 -38.33 22.84 45.91
CA GLY A 42 -37.89 21.66 46.63
C GLY A 42 -36.38 21.50 46.45
N LEU A 43 -35.59 21.94 47.42
CA LEU A 43 -34.18 21.64 47.50
C LEU A 43 -34.01 20.13 47.75
N VAL A 44 -33.56 19.41 46.75
CA VAL A 44 -32.99 18.06 46.94
C VAL A 44 -31.52 18.14 46.53
N ALA A 45 -30.65 18.08 47.52
CA ALA A 45 -29.22 17.92 47.33
C ALA A 45 -28.97 16.53 46.77
N VAL A 46 -28.82 16.43 45.42
CA VAL A 46 -28.37 15.22 44.79
C VAL A 46 -26.84 15.34 44.65
N GLY A 47 -26.15 14.56 45.44
CA GLY A 47 -24.69 14.38 45.28
C GLY A 47 -24.38 13.89 43.90
N VAL A 48 -23.65 14.70 43.12
CA VAL A 48 -23.09 14.32 41.81
C VAL A 48 -21.94 13.33 42.08
N PRO A 49 -22.04 12.07 41.65
CA PRO A 49 -20.85 11.22 41.66
C PRO A 49 -19.83 11.83 40.68
N VAL A 50 -18.69 12.25 41.22
CA VAL A 50 -17.52 12.57 40.42
C VAL A 50 -17.12 11.26 39.75
N VAL A 51 -17.56 11.08 38.47
CA VAL A 51 -16.99 10.07 37.61
C VAL A 51 -15.58 10.55 37.33
N LEU A 52 -14.62 9.98 38.04
CA LEU A 52 -13.22 10.03 37.66
C LEU A 52 -13.14 9.44 36.24
N SER A 53 -13.11 10.31 35.21
CA SER A 53 -12.72 9.94 33.88
C SER A 53 -11.39 9.24 33.99
N ALA A 54 -11.39 7.93 33.78
CA ALA A 54 -10.17 7.20 33.55
C ALA A 54 -9.44 7.92 32.43
N CYS A 55 -8.34 8.60 32.76
CA CYS A 55 -7.36 9.03 31.76
C CYS A 55 -7.02 7.79 30.94
N GLY A 56 -7.54 7.70 29.73
CA GLY A 56 -7.13 6.71 28.78
C GLY A 56 -5.62 6.84 28.64
N SER A 57 -4.90 5.80 29.07
CA SER A 57 -3.45 5.74 28.90
C SER A 57 -3.15 6.04 27.44
N ALA A 58 -2.31 7.02 27.17
CA ALA A 58 -1.81 7.26 25.81
C ALA A 58 -1.30 5.93 25.25
N PRO A 59 -1.55 5.61 23.95
CA PRO A 59 -1.11 4.36 23.38
C PRO A 59 0.40 4.23 23.62
N GLN A 60 0.78 3.19 24.37
CA GLN A 60 2.19 2.95 24.67
C GLN A 60 2.86 2.43 23.40
N ILE A 61 3.89 3.15 22.93
CA ILE A 61 4.72 2.74 21.81
C ILE A 61 5.30 1.35 22.11
N ALA A 62 5.09 0.40 21.23
CA ALA A 62 5.59 -0.96 21.42
C ALA A 62 7.12 -0.95 21.63
N PRO A 63 7.67 -1.77 22.54
CA PRO A 63 9.11 -1.80 22.80
C PRO A 63 9.91 -1.97 21.51
N GLY A 64 10.88 -1.09 21.25
CA GLY A 64 11.74 -1.10 20.08
C GLY A 64 11.24 -0.33 18.87
N THR A 65 9.95 0.07 18.79
CA THR A 65 9.42 0.83 17.65
C THR A 65 9.69 2.34 17.74
N ALA A 66 9.99 2.86 18.92
CA ALA A 66 10.23 4.29 19.15
C ALA A 66 11.24 4.91 18.17
N SER A 67 12.32 4.21 17.82
CA SER A 67 13.31 4.68 16.84
C SER A 67 12.78 4.71 15.41
N VAL A 68 11.78 3.90 15.08
CA VAL A 68 11.14 3.87 13.76
C VAL A 68 10.18 5.05 13.61
N VAL A 69 9.25 5.21 14.57
CA VAL A 69 8.21 6.25 14.49
C VAL A 69 8.77 7.66 14.67
N SER A 70 9.85 7.81 15.47
CA SER A 70 10.55 9.08 15.69
C SER A 70 11.63 9.40 14.65
N ALA A 71 11.95 8.48 13.73
CA ALA A 71 12.92 8.73 12.68
C ALA A 71 12.52 9.98 11.86
N PRO A 72 13.42 10.96 11.68
CA PRO A 72 13.07 12.22 11.03
C PRO A 72 12.71 12.00 9.57
N VAL A 73 11.66 12.68 9.12
CA VAL A 73 11.39 12.80 7.68
C VAL A 73 12.42 13.72 7.07
N ARG A 74 13.00 13.29 5.97
CA ARG A 74 13.97 14.02 5.17
C ARG A 74 13.46 14.20 3.75
N ILE A 75 13.99 15.18 3.04
CA ILE A 75 13.69 15.44 1.64
C ILE A 75 14.94 15.21 0.80
N ALA A 76 14.83 14.30 -0.16
CA ALA A 76 15.85 14.09 -1.18
C ALA A 76 15.47 14.87 -2.44
N HIS A 77 16.29 15.84 -2.84
CA HIS A 77 16.12 16.54 -4.11
C HIS A 77 16.76 15.71 -5.22
N THR A 78 15.92 15.04 -6.00
CA THR A 78 16.33 14.20 -7.14
C THR A 78 16.14 14.94 -8.45
N LYS A 79 16.63 14.37 -9.56
CA LYS A 79 16.39 14.88 -10.93
C LYS A 79 14.88 14.82 -11.34
N LEU A 80 14.06 14.05 -10.61
CA LEU A 80 12.63 13.88 -10.84
C LEU A 80 11.75 14.54 -9.76
N GLY A 81 12.31 15.48 -8.98
CA GLY A 81 11.60 16.20 -7.94
C GLY A 81 12.02 15.81 -6.53
N ALA A 82 11.37 16.44 -5.56
CA ALA A 82 11.62 16.21 -4.15
C ALA A 82 10.89 14.95 -3.68
N VAL A 83 11.60 14.08 -2.95
CA VAL A 83 11.08 12.82 -2.40
C VAL A 83 11.21 12.81 -0.90
N GLY A 84 10.08 12.65 -0.17
CA GLY A 84 10.05 12.48 1.27
C GLY A 84 10.44 11.05 1.65
N TYR A 85 11.37 10.91 2.62
CA TYR A 85 11.84 9.60 3.04
C TYR A 85 12.27 9.57 4.51
N ARG A 86 12.35 8.35 5.07
CA ARG A 86 12.94 8.04 6.38
C ARG A 86 14.01 6.98 6.23
N VAL A 87 14.99 6.98 7.13
CA VAL A 87 16.01 5.93 7.23
C VAL A 87 16.07 5.43 8.66
N VAL A 88 16.04 4.12 8.83
CA VAL A 88 16.11 3.45 10.13
C VAL A 88 17.12 2.30 10.05
N GLY A 89 17.88 2.11 11.12
CA GLY A 89 18.88 1.04 11.19
C GLY A 89 20.17 1.33 10.44
N THR A 90 21.06 0.34 10.46
CA THR A 90 22.39 0.37 9.82
C THR A 90 22.63 -0.97 9.10
N GLY A 91 23.63 -1.02 8.21
CA GLY A 91 23.93 -2.25 7.45
C GLY A 91 23.64 -2.12 5.96
N PRO A 92 23.46 -3.24 5.23
CA PRO A 92 23.12 -3.23 3.82
C PRO A 92 21.81 -2.47 3.56
N PRO A 93 21.71 -1.70 2.47
CA PRO A 93 20.53 -0.92 2.19
C PRO A 93 19.35 -1.81 1.74
N LEU A 94 18.17 -1.59 2.35
CA LEU A 94 16.90 -2.19 2.00
C LEU A 94 15.88 -1.07 1.72
N VAL A 95 15.41 -0.97 0.49
CA VAL A 95 14.41 0.02 0.06
C VAL A 95 13.02 -0.61 0.13
N LEU A 96 12.10 0.04 0.86
CA LEU A 96 10.70 -0.38 0.97
C LEU A 96 9.81 0.51 0.10
N ILE A 97 9.10 -0.08 -0.87
CA ILE A 97 8.20 0.60 -1.80
C ILE A 97 6.76 0.31 -1.39
N MET A 98 6.04 1.35 -1.00
CA MET A 98 4.67 1.26 -0.48
C MET A 98 3.64 1.02 -1.60
N GLY A 99 2.52 0.40 -1.24
CA GLY A 99 1.37 0.15 -2.10
C GLY A 99 0.54 1.38 -2.43
N TYR A 100 -0.58 1.14 -3.10
CA TYR A 100 -1.53 2.16 -3.56
C TYR A 100 -2.01 3.08 -2.43
N ALA A 101 -1.97 4.38 -2.68
CA ALA A 101 -2.45 5.44 -1.79
C ALA A 101 -1.87 5.43 -0.37
N GLY A 102 -0.84 4.62 -0.09
CA GLY A 102 -0.18 4.57 1.21
C GLY A 102 0.98 5.55 1.30
N THR A 103 1.09 6.27 2.43
CA THR A 103 2.31 6.99 2.80
C THR A 103 3.32 6.02 3.42
N MET A 104 4.57 6.45 3.61
CA MET A 104 5.58 5.61 4.28
C MET A 104 5.21 5.26 5.73
N GLU A 105 4.26 5.96 6.35
CA GLU A 105 3.73 5.67 7.68
C GLU A 105 2.77 4.48 7.71
N VAL A 106 2.39 3.90 6.57
CA VAL A 106 1.61 2.66 6.51
C VAL A 106 2.49 1.41 6.74
N TRP A 107 3.81 1.52 6.64
CA TRP A 107 4.70 0.45 7.06
C TRP A 107 4.59 0.22 8.57
N ASP A 108 4.11 -0.97 8.99
CA ASP A 108 4.03 -1.34 10.41
C ASP A 108 5.39 -1.12 11.11
N PRO A 109 5.50 -0.22 12.10
CA PRO A 109 6.77 0.11 12.71
C PRO A 109 7.42 -1.11 13.40
N ARG A 110 6.64 -2.11 13.79
CA ARG A 110 7.15 -3.35 14.40
C ARG A 110 7.84 -4.23 13.36
N LEU A 111 7.34 -4.29 12.11
CA LEU A 111 8.02 -4.96 11.00
C LEU A 111 9.30 -4.21 10.64
N VAL A 112 9.21 -2.89 10.46
CA VAL A 112 10.36 -2.05 10.13
C VAL A 112 11.45 -2.16 11.19
N HIS A 113 11.09 -2.18 12.49
CA HIS A 113 12.04 -2.35 13.58
C HIS A 113 12.84 -3.65 13.44
N VAL A 114 12.17 -4.78 13.16
CA VAL A 114 12.87 -6.06 13.00
C VAL A 114 13.80 -6.06 11.78
N LEU A 115 13.34 -5.52 10.64
CA LEU A 115 14.17 -5.40 9.43
C LEU A 115 15.38 -4.48 9.66
N ALA A 116 15.20 -3.38 10.40
CA ALA A 116 16.22 -2.40 10.71
C ALA A 116 17.31 -2.90 11.66
N ARG A 117 17.13 -4.05 12.31
CA ARG A 117 18.19 -4.66 13.15
C ARG A 117 19.40 -5.10 12.34
N HIS A 118 19.22 -5.39 11.07
CA HIS A 118 20.27 -5.94 10.18
C HIS A 118 20.45 -5.14 8.89
N ASN A 119 19.55 -4.17 8.62
CA ASN A 119 19.53 -3.43 7.38
C ASN A 119 19.42 -1.92 7.64
N ARG A 120 19.96 -1.11 6.75
CA ARG A 120 19.63 0.30 6.61
C ARG A 120 18.35 0.40 5.79
N VAL A 121 17.20 0.42 6.47
CA VAL A 121 15.88 0.47 5.85
C VAL A 121 15.57 1.89 5.41
N VAL A 122 15.23 2.06 4.13
CA VAL A 122 14.80 3.32 3.53
C VAL A 122 13.32 3.18 3.15
N MET A 123 12.45 3.96 3.78
CA MET A 123 11.03 4.10 3.44
C MET A 123 10.83 5.47 2.79
N PHE A 124 9.99 5.56 1.78
CA PHE A 124 9.70 6.81 1.10
C PHE A 124 8.24 6.88 0.61
N ASP A 125 7.78 8.08 0.36
CA ASP A 125 6.48 8.35 -0.25
C ASP A 125 6.60 8.28 -1.78
N ASN A 126 5.73 7.50 -2.44
CA ASN A 126 5.65 7.45 -3.90
C ASN A 126 5.22 8.80 -4.49
N ALA A 127 5.33 8.99 -5.81
CA ALA A 127 4.98 10.22 -6.51
C ALA A 127 3.60 10.78 -6.13
N GLY A 128 3.56 12.04 -5.69
CA GLY A 128 2.34 12.73 -5.26
C GLY A 128 1.76 12.27 -3.92
N ILE A 129 2.45 11.37 -3.20
CA ILE A 129 2.04 10.91 -1.88
C ILE A 129 2.79 11.69 -0.81
N GLY A 130 2.08 11.98 0.28
CA GLY A 130 2.67 12.49 1.51
C GLY A 130 3.52 13.73 1.29
N ARG A 131 4.84 13.58 1.43
CA ARG A 131 5.84 14.66 1.29
C ARG A 131 6.63 14.58 -0.02
N THR A 132 6.21 13.71 -0.93
CA THR A 132 6.83 13.56 -2.26
C THR A 132 6.04 14.36 -3.29
N GLN A 133 6.76 15.15 -4.08
CA GLN A 133 6.15 15.91 -5.16
C GLN A 133 5.60 14.99 -6.27
N PRO A 134 4.55 15.42 -6.99
CA PRO A 134 4.19 14.81 -8.27
C PRO A 134 5.38 14.82 -9.23
N LEU A 135 5.43 13.90 -10.19
CA LEU A 135 6.48 13.87 -11.19
C LEU A 135 6.38 15.11 -12.11
N PRO A 136 7.52 15.70 -12.50
CA PRO A 136 7.53 16.90 -13.35
C PRO A 136 7.04 16.58 -14.77
N GLY A 137 6.28 17.51 -15.35
CA GLY A 137 5.83 17.43 -16.75
C GLY A 137 4.72 16.44 -17.03
N GLU A 138 4.28 15.65 -16.04
CA GLU A 138 3.22 14.66 -16.20
C GLU A 138 1.90 15.24 -15.66
N PRO A 139 0.82 15.32 -16.46
CA PRO A 139 -0.50 15.45 -15.89
C PRO A 139 -0.77 14.21 -15.00
N ALA A 140 -1.47 14.40 -13.89
CA ALA A 140 -1.75 13.31 -12.94
C ALA A 140 -2.34 12.06 -13.64
N ALA A 141 -3.08 12.23 -14.72
CA ALA A 141 -3.63 11.13 -15.52
C ALA A 141 -2.58 10.33 -16.34
N ALA A 142 -1.36 10.82 -16.47
CA ALA A 142 -0.29 10.15 -17.23
C ALA A 142 0.65 9.31 -16.35
N LEU A 143 0.44 9.28 -15.03
CA LEU A 143 1.27 8.48 -14.12
C LEU A 143 1.29 7.00 -14.56
N THR A 144 2.48 6.40 -14.52
CA THR A 144 2.72 4.99 -14.85
C THR A 144 3.58 4.32 -13.78
N ILE A 145 3.57 3.00 -13.74
CA ILE A 145 4.46 2.23 -12.86
C ILE A 145 5.92 2.47 -13.27
N ASP A 146 6.22 2.53 -14.58
CA ASP A 146 7.56 2.85 -15.09
C ASP A 146 8.05 4.22 -14.60
N ALA A 147 7.19 5.23 -14.58
CA ALA A 147 7.54 6.57 -14.11
C ALA A 147 7.87 6.59 -12.60
N MET A 148 7.10 5.85 -11.79
CA MET A 148 7.38 5.68 -10.35
C MET A 148 8.65 4.86 -10.11
N ALA A 149 8.94 3.86 -10.94
CA ALA A 149 10.20 3.11 -10.88
C ALA A 149 11.41 4.01 -11.20
N ASN A 150 11.29 4.90 -12.20
CA ASN A 150 12.33 5.89 -12.50
C ASN A 150 12.55 6.87 -11.33
N GLN A 151 11.48 7.29 -10.63
CA GLN A 151 11.62 8.10 -9.42
C GLN A 151 12.34 7.33 -8.31
N THR A 152 12.03 6.05 -8.11
CA THR A 152 12.71 5.19 -7.14
C THR A 152 14.19 5.05 -7.50
N SER A 153 14.53 4.85 -8.77
CA SER A 153 15.90 4.84 -9.27
C SER A 153 16.63 6.15 -8.95
N ALA A 154 16.00 7.30 -9.22
CA ALA A 154 16.58 8.61 -8.91
C ALA A 154 16.80 8.83 -7.41
N LEU A 155 15.92 8.27 -6.55
CA LEU A 155 16.13 8.29 -5.09
C LEU A 155 17.32 7.42 -4.68
N ILE A 156 17.45 6.20 -5.23
CA ILE A 156 18.59 5.30 -4.98
C ILE A 156 19.91 5.99 -5.35
N GLU A 157 19.96 6.62 -6.52
CA GLU A 157 21.14 7.41 -6.97
C GLU A 157 21.43 8.57 -6.01
N ARG A 158 20.39 9.36 -5.66
CA ARG A 158 20.55 10.56 -4.81
C ARG A 158 21.02 10.23 -3.41
N LEU A 159 20.64 9.08 -2.86
CA LEU A 159 21.04 8.61 -1.53
C LEU A 159 22.32 7.78 -1.53
N GLY A 160 22.94 7.55 -2.69
CA GLY A 160 24.16 6.77 -2.83
C GLY A 160 24.00 5.33 -2.32
N LEU A 161 22.84 4.69 -2.56
CA LEU A 161 22.58 3.35 -2.04
C LEU A 161 23.29 2.25 -2.84
N GLY A 162 23.85 2.58 -4.00
CA GLY A 162 24.50 1.60 -4.87
C GLY A 162 23.50 0.59 -5.44
N ARG A 163 23.60 -0.64 -4.97
CA ARG A 163 22.75 -1.76 -5.39
C ARG A 163 22.00 -2.32 -4.18
N PRO A 164 20.92 -1.64 -3.72
CA PRO A 164 20.15 -2.08 -2.57
C PRO A 164 19.35 -3.35 -2.82
N ASP A 165 18.95 -4.02 -1.75
CA ASP A 165 17.83 -4.94 -1.75
C ASP A 165 16.53 -4.12 -1.81
N VAL A 166 15.49 -4.65 -2.50
CA VAL A 166 14.24 -3.92 -2.73
C VAL A 166 13.06 -4.79 -2.33
N LEU A 167 12.20 -4.26 -1.49
CA LEU A 167 10.95 -4.87 -1.08
C LEU A 167 9.79 -3.98 -1.53
N GLY A 168 8.90 -4.52 -2.36
CA GLY A 168 7.68 -3.84 -2.80
C GLY A 168 6.43 -4.58 -2.37
N TRP A 169 5.47 -3.85 -1.82
CA TRP A 169 4.17 -4.39 -1.42
C TRP A 169 3.05 -3.85 -2.32
N SER A 170 2.21 -4.74 -2.86
CA SER A 170 1.06 -4.39 -3.70
C SER A 170 1.52 -3.60 -4.94
N MET A 171 0.97 -2.41 -5.22
CA MET A 171 1.49 -1.50 -6.25
C MET A 171 3.00 -1.25 -6.10
N GLY A 172 3.54 -1.24 -4.89
CA GLY A 172 4.98 -1.14 -4.66
C GLY A 172 5.76 -2.31 -5.24
N GLY A 173 5.17 -3.50 -5.30
CA GLY A 173 5.73 -4.67 -5.97
C GLY A 173 5.74 -4.53 -7.50
N MET A 174 4.74 -3.86 -8.08
CA MET A 174 4.76 -3.51 -9.51
C MET A 174 5.90 -2.53 -9.83
N ILE A 175 6.07 -1.50 -8.99
CA ILE A 175 7.17 -0.53 -9.10
C ILE A 175 8.52 -1.23 -8.94
N ALA A 176 8.65 -2.17 -8.01
CA ALA A 176 9.87 -2.94 -7.79
C ALA A 176 10.21 -3.84 -9.00
N GLN A 177 9.22 -4.48 -9.63
CA GLN A 177 9.39 -5.23 -10.87
C GLN A 177 9.88 -4.30 -12.00
N ALA A 178 9.22 -3.15 -12.20
CA ALA A 178 9.61 -2.17 -13.21
C ALA A 178 11.03 -1.64 -12.95
N LEU A 179 11.40 -1.37 -11.69
CA LEU A 179 12.75 -0.97 -11.30
C LEU A 179 13.79 -2.04 -11.69
N ALA A 180 13.52 -3.31 -11.40
CA ALA A 180 14.42 -4.40 -11.75
C ALA A 180 14.56 -4.61 -13.28
N VAL A 181 13.53 -4.28 -14.05
CA VAL A 181 13.55 -4.34 -15.53
C VAL A 181 14.27 -3.14 -16.14
N LEU A 182 14.00 -1.94 -15.66
CA LEU A 182 14.52 -0.68 -16.24
C LEU A 182 15.93 -0.34 -15.72
N HIS A 183 16.21 -0.69 -14.46
CA HIS A 183 17.46 -0.37 -13.78
C HIS A 183 18.09 -1.60 -13.09
N PRO A 184 18.36 -2.70 -13.82
CA PRO A 184 18.80 -3.97 -13.23
C PRO A 184 20.10 -3.85 -12.42
N ALA A 185 20.97 -2.91 -12.77
CA ALA A 185 22.21 -2.65 -12.03
C ALA A 185 21.98 -2.07 -10.62
N GLN A 186 20.78 -1.54 -10.34
CA GLN A 186 20.42 -0.93 -9.05
C GLN A 186 19.67 -1.87 -8.11
N VAL A 187 19.42 -3.12 -8.49
CA VAL A 187 18.69 -4.08 -7.64
C VAL A 187 19.60 -5.26 -7.34
N HIS A 188 19.86 -5.53 -6.05
CA HIS A 188 20.65 -6.68 -5.63
C HIS A 188 19.77 -7.93 -5.48
N ARG A 189 18.74 -7.86 -4.64
CA ARG A 189 17.69 -8.86 -4.47
C ARG A 189 16.32 -8.18 -4.49
N LEU A 190 15.30 -8.93 -4.89
CA LEU A 190 13.95 -8.45 -5.02
C LEU A 190 13.00 -9.23 -4.12
N ILE A 191 12.15 -8.53 -3.38
CA ILE A 191 11.08 -9.12 -2.57
C ILE A 191 9.77 -8.52 -3.03
N LEU A 192 8.89 -9.36 -3.57
CA LEU A 192 7.59 -9.00 -4.13
C LEU A 192 6.52 -9.54 -3.20
N CYS A 193 5.72 -8.64 -2.61
CA CYS A 193 4.69 -8.97 -1.64
C CYS A 193 3.32 -8.59 -2.18
N ALA A 194 2.39 -9.57 -2.30
CA ALA A 194 1.00 -9.35 -2.68
C ALA A 194 0.88 -8.46 -3.92
N THR A 195 1.38 -8.93 -5.09
CA THR A 195 1.52 -8.09 -6.28
C THR A 195 1.36 -8.87 -7.58
N TYR A 196 0.99 -8.18 -8.65
CA TYR A 196 0.68 -8.75 -9.95
C TYR A 196 1.84 -8.69 -10.94
N PRO A 197 1.89 -9.62 -11.92
CA PRO A 197 2.72 -9.44 -13.11
C PRO A 197 2.13 -8.37 -14.04
N GLY A 198 2.98 -7.63 -14.74
CA GLY A 198 2.56 -6.60 -15.70
C GLY A 198 2.34 -7.11 -17.13
N THR A 199 1.89 -8.35 -17.29
CA THR A 199 1.85 -9.04 -18.59
C THR A 199 0.50 -9.00 -19.31
N GLY A 200 -0.54 -8.40 -18.69
CA GLY A 200 -1.90 -8.44 -19.22
C GLY A 200 -2.62 -9.79 -19.04
N THR A 201 -2.02 -10.72 -18.27
CA THR A 201 -2.58 -12.06 -17.99
C THR A 201 -2.94 -12.23 -16.53
N VAL A 202 -3.33 -11.15 -15.89
CA VAL A 202 -3.68 -11.11 -14.45
C VAL A 202 -5.06 -11.73 -14.25
N VAL A 203 -5.20 -12.55 -13.21
CA VAL A 203 -6.51 -13.00 -12.72
C VAL A 203 -7.13 -11.86 -11.92
N PRO A 204 -8.24 -11.26 -12.39
CA PRO A 204 -8.80 -10.07 -11.77
C PRO A 204 -9.45 -10.38 -10.43
N SER A 205 -9.19 -9.53 -9.45
CA SER A 205 -9.95 -9.49 -8.21
C SER A 205 -11.29 -8.79 -8.40
N GLN A 206 -12.31 -9.26 -7.68
CA GLN A 206 -13.61 -8.58 -7.57
C GLN A 206 -13.67 -7.71 -6.31
N ALA A 207 -12.66 -7.75 -5.45
CA ALA A 207 -12.62 -7.00 -4.22
C ALA A 207 -12.31 -5.52 -4.47
N ALA A 208 -13.06 -4.63 -3.83
CA ALA A 208 -12.72 -3.21 -3.80
C ALA A 208 -11.58 -2.96 -2.81
N ILE A 209 -10.62 -2.11 -3.18
CA ILE A 209 -9.53 -1.71 -2.28
C ILE A 209 -10.10 -0.84 -1.15
N GLN A 210 -10.28 -1.44 -0.01
CA GLN A 210 -10.69 -0.77 1.24
C GLN A 210 -9.72 -1.15 2.36
N SER A 211 -9.59 -0.30 3.37
CA SER A 211 -8.68 -0.58 4.50
C SER A 211 -8.96 -1.93 5.16
N GLY A 212 -10.24 -2.35 5.26
CA GLY A 212 -10.63 -3.64 5.82
C GLY A 212 -10.34 -4.86 4.93
N SER A 213 -10.12 -4.67 3.61
CA SER A 213 -9.82 -5.79 2.70
C SER A 213 -8.35 -6.24 2.73
N LEU A 214 -7.50 -5.58 3.51
CA LEU A 214 -6.10 -5.99 3.70
C LEU A 214 -5.97 -7.28 4.52
N PHE A 215 -6.95 -7.60 5.34
CA PHE A 215 -6.96 -8.77 6.22
C PHE A 215 -8.24 -9.56 6.02
N PRO A 216 -8.21 -10.89 6.08
CA PRO A 216 -9.42 -11.71 6.08
C PRO A 216 -10.35 -11.34 7.24
N ALA A 217 -11.67 -11.51 7.07
CA ALA A 217 -12.66 -11.11 8.05
C ALA A 217 -12.47 -11.78 9.43
N ASN A 218 -11.93 -13.01 9.46
CA ASN A 218 -11.59 -13.75 10.68
C ASN A 218 -10.30 -13.24 11.35
N GLN A 219 -9.58 -12.29 10.75
CA GLN A 219 -8.33 -11.70 11.26
C GLN A 219 -8.50 -10.28 11.80
N ALA A 220 -9.67 -9.95 12.33
CA ALA A 220 -9.98 -8.62 12.86
C ALA A 220 -8.99 -8.16 13.95
N SER A 221 -8.47 -9.07 14.78
CA SER A 221 -7.46 -8.77 15.81
C SER A 221 -6.12 -8.34 15.19
N ALA A 222 -5.70 -8.98 14.10
CA ALA A 222 -4.47 -8.61 13.39
C ALA A 222 -4.65 -7.24 12.69
N TYR A 223 -5.80 -6.99 12.10
CA TYR A 223 -6.14 -5.68 11.54
C TYR A 223 -6.12 -4.58 12.60
N HIS A 224 -6.75 -4.82 13.76
CA HIS A 224 -6.72 -3.87 14.87
C HIS A 224 -5.29 -3.61 15.37
N ALA A 225 -4.49 -4.66 15.57
CA ALA A 225 -3.10 -4.52 15.98
C ALA A 225 -2.25 -3.74 14.96
N PHE A 226 -2.51 -3.92 13.67
CA PHE A 226 -1.87 -3.16 12.60
C PHE A 226 -2.27 -1.68 12.65
N THR A 227 -3.57 -1.37 12.75
CA THR A 227 -4.07 0.01 12.80
C THR A 227 -3.55 0.77 14.01
N VAL A 228 -3.48 0.12 15.17
CA VAL A 228 -2.86 0.69 16.39
C VAL A 228 -1.38 1.00 16.15
N ALA A 229 -0.64 0.06 15.57
CA ALA A 229 0.80 0.25 15.34
C ALA A 229 1.11 1.40 14.38
N ILE A 230 0.39 1.52 13.27
CA ILE A 230 0.63 2.64 12.33
C ILE A 230 0.15 3.99 12.89
N SER A 231 -0.77 4.00 13.86
CA SER A 231 -1.19 5.23 14.55
C SER A 231 -0.13 5.79 15.50
N GLU A 232 0.94 5.04 15.78
CA GLU A 232 2.10 5.52 16.53
C GLU A 232 2.91 6.58 15.76
N TYR A 233 2.85 6.59 14.42
CA TYR A 233 3.51 7.62 13.62
C TYR A 233 2.83 8.99 13.77
N PRO A 234 3.61 10.08 13.67
CA PRO A 234 3.03 11.41 13.47
C PRO A 234 2.13 11.43 12.23
N ALA A 235 1.04 12.21 12.29
CA ALA A 235 0.11 12.31 11.18
C ALA A 235 0.81 12.65 9.85
N ALA A 236 0.54 11.84 8.83
CA ALA A 236 1.00 12.07 7.48
C ALA A 236 0.06 13.03 6.73
N PRO A 237 0.56 13.77 5.72
CA PRO A 237 -0.30 14.53 4.84
C PRO A 237 -1.35 13.65 4.16
N ALA A 238 -2.58 14.14 4.05
CA ALA A 238 -3.66 13.43 3.39
C ALA A 238 -3.36 13.21 1.90
N VAL A 239 -3.64 12.01 1.40
CA VAL A 239 -3.50 11.70 -0.03
C VAL A 239 -4.70 12.24 -0.79
N THR A 240 -4.44 13.06 -1.81
CA THR A 240 -5.50 13.71 -2.60
C THR A 240 -6.28 12.71 -3.47
N ALA A 241 -7.53 13.03 -3.80
CA ALA A 241 -8.32 12.23 -4.73
C ALA A 241 -7.66 12.14 -6.12
N ALA A 242 -7.03 13.23 -6.58
CA ALA A 242 -6.30 13.27 -7.85
C ALA A 242 -5.13 12.26 -7.86
N THR A 243 -4.33 12.22 -6.80
CA THR A 243 -3.22 11.25 -6.67
C THR A 243 -3.73 9.81 -6.64
N LYS A 244 -4.81 9.55 -5.88
CA LYS A 244 -5.44 8.20 -5.87
C LYS A 244 -5.90 7.79 -7.26
N THR A 245 -6.57 8.67 -7.99
CA THR A 245 -7.01 8.39 -9.37
C THR A 245 -5.83 8.15 -10.30
N ALA A 246 -4.75 8.93 -10.19
CA ALA A 246 -3.54 8.76 -11.00
C ALA A 246 -2.87 7.40 -10.75
N GLN A 247 -2.71 7.02 -9.49
CA GLN A 247 -2.13 5.72 -9.13
C GLN A 247 -3.03 4.54 -9.56
N ALA A 248 -4.36 4.67 -9.41
CA ALA A 248 -5.29 3.65 -9.90
C ALA A 248 -5.16 3.47 -11.42
N GLY A 249 -5.03 4.56 -12.17
CA GLY A 249 -4.77 4.52 -13.62
C GLY A 249 -3.44 3.83 -13.96
N ALA A 250 -2.39 4.07 -13.18
CA ALA A 250 -1.10 3.40 -13.35
C ALA A 250 -1.19 1.89 -13.08
N VAL A 251 -1.89 1.49 -12.02
CA VAL A 251 -2.17 0.07 -11.71
C VAL A 251 -2.95 -0.60 -12.85
N THR A 252 -3.98 0.07 -13.39
CA THR A 252 -4.75 -0.46 -14.53
C THR A 252 -3.87 -0.67 -15.76
N LYS A 253 -3.02 0.29 -16.11
CA LYS A 253 -2.07 0.15 -17.25
C LYS A 253 -1.11 -1.02 -17.06
N TRP A 254 -0.61 -1.21 -15.85
CA TRP A 254 0.22 -2.36 -15.51
C TRP A 254 -0.56 -3.65 -15.67
N TRP A 255 -1.74 -3.71 -15.12
CA TRP A 255 -2.64 -4.86 -15.16
C TRP A 255 -2.99 -5.29 -16.58
N ASP A 256 -3.35 -4.32 -17.43
CA ASP A 256 -3.70 -4.53 -18.85
C ASP A 256 -2.48 -4.86 -19.72
N GLY A 257 -1.27 -4.89 -19.15
CA GLY A 257 -0.03 -5.12 -19.86
C GLY A 257 0.32 -4.00 -20.86
N THR A 258 -0.20 -2.79 -20.65
CA THR A 258 0.12 -1.63 -21.48
C THR A 258 1.34 -0.85 -20.99
N ASP A 259 1.77 -1.09 -19.75
CA ASP A 259 3.01 -0.54 -19.22
C ASP A 259 4.22 -1.32 -19.76
N PRO A 260 5.21 -0.64 -20.39
CA PRO A 260 6.28 -1.32 -21.14
C PRO A 260 7.19 -2.21 -20.28
N ALA A 261 7.47 -1.85 -19.02
CA ALA A 261 8.30 -2.70 -18.15
C ALA A 261 7.55 -3.94 -17.71
N GLY A 262 6.23 -3.83 -17.47
CA GLY A 262 5.40 -4.95 -17.08
C GLY A 262 5.44 -6.13 -18.03
N ARG A 263 5.46 -5.84 -19.33
CA ARG A 263 5.60 -6.87 -20.39
C ARG A 263 6.96 -7.59 -20.36
N LYS A 264 7.93 -7.04 -19.65
CA LYS A 264 9.30 -7.55 -19.58
C LYS A 264 9.61 -8.18 -18.20
N THR A 265 8.61 -8.45 -17.37
CA THR A 265 8.77 -9.08 -16.04
C THR A 265 9.65 -10.34 -16.12
N ALA A 266 9.54 -11.14 -17.18
CA ALA A 266 10.40 -12.32 -17.42
C ALA A 266 11.90 -11.99 -17.61
N ARG A 267 12.29 -10.73 -17.75
CA ARG A 267 13.71 -10.31 -17.82
C ARG A 267 14.33 -10.08 -16.44
N ILE A 268 13.54 -10.17 -15.37
CA ILE A 268 14.06 -10.05 -14.00
C ILE A 268 14.95 -11.27 -13.76
N SER A 269 16.25 -11.01 -13.53
CA SER A 269 17.27 -12.05 -13.34
C SER A 269 17.88 -12.05 -11.94
N VAL A 270 17.57 -11.07 -11.11
CA VAL A 270 18.05 -11.01 -9.73
C VAL A 270 17.33 -12.05 -8.86
N PRO A 271 17.96 -12.58 -7.80
CA PRO A 271 17.28 -13.45 -6.85
C PRO A 271 16.00 -12.77 -6.35
N THR A 272 14.87 -13.47 -6.44
CA THR A 272 13.55 -12.91 -6.14
C THR A 272 12.80 -13.78 -5.14
N LEU A 273 12.27 -13.17 -4.08
CA LEU A 273 11.29 -13.78 -3.19
C LEU A 273 9.91 -13.22 -3.53
N ILE A 274 8.97 -14.10 -3.78
CA ILE A 274 7.54 -13.77 -3.96
C ILE A 274 6.81 -14.29 -2.74
N ALA A 275 6.00 -13.45 -2.10
CA ALA A 275 5.25 -13.85 -0.92
C ALA A 275 3.86 -13.22 -0.91
N ASP A 276 2.85 -13.99 -0.50
CA ASP A 276 1.48 -13.52 -0.36
C ASP A 276 0.68 -14.36 0.65
N GLY A 277 -0.53 -13.91 0.99
CA GLY A 277 -1.51 -14.65 1.75
C GLY A 277 -2.38 -15.56 0.87
N THR A 278 -2.74 -16.75 1.36
CA THR A 278 -3.65 -17.65 0.61
C THR A 278 -5.06 -17.08 0.45
N ASP A 279 -5.46 -16.18 1.35
CA ASP A 279 -6.79 -15.58 1.41
C ASP A 279 -6.78 -14.12 0.92
N ASP A 280 -5.76 -13.74 0.16
CA ASP A 280 -5.73 -12.41 -0.46
C ASP A 280 -6.84 -12.29 -1.50
N GLN A 281 -7.74 -11.33 -1.25
CA GLN A 281 -8.87 -11.02 -2.12
C GLN A 281 -8.56 -9.86 -3.08
N LEU A 282 -7.44 -9.17 -2.89
CA LEU A 282 -7.00 -8.06 -3.75
C LEU A 282 -6.00 -8.54 -4.81
N ASP A 283 -5.07 -9.40 -4.42
CA ASP A 283 -4.19 -10.14 -5.32
C ASP A 283 -4.40 -11.65 -5.12
N LEU A 284 -5.02 -12.28 -6.08
CA LEU A 284 -5.29 -13.71 -5.98
C LEU A 284 -3.99 -14.50 -6.16
N ALA A 285 -3.75 -15.50 -5.30
CA ALA A 285 -2.55 -16.36 -5.32
C ALA A 285 -2.19 -16.95 -6.70
N ALA A 286 -3.14 -17.01 -7.63
CA ALA A 286 -2.91 -17.40 -9.02
C ALA A 286 -1.93 -16.45 -9.75
N ASN A 287 -1.92 -15.18 -9.35
CA ASN A 287 -1.01 -14.17 -9.90
C ASN A 287 0.42 -14.38 -9.41
N ASP A 288 0.59 -14.76 -8.13
CA ASP A 288 1.91 -15.10 -7.56
C ASP A 288 2.51 -16.34 -8.23
N HIS A 289 1.69 -17.35 -8.49
CA HIS A 289 2.12 -18.51 -9.28
C HIS A 289 2.52 -18.11 -10.71
N THR A 290 1.86 -17.12 -11.29
CA THR A 290 2.22 -16.58 -12.59
C THR A 290 3.54 -15.82 -12.52
N LEU A 291 3.75 -14.97 -11.51
CA LEU A 291 5.04 -14.31 -11.25
C LEU A 291 6.17 -15.33 -11.08
N ALA A 292 5.95 -16.39 -10.29
CA ALA A 292 6.95 -17.42 -10.05
C ALA A 292 7.34 -18.17 -11.34
N ARG A 293 6.41 -18.37 -12.27
CA ARG A 293 6.71 -18.95 -13.59
C ARG A 293 7.46 -17.99 -14.50
N LEU A 294 7.18 -16.69 -14.40
CA LEU A 294 7.81 -15.66 -15.24
C LEU A 294 9.23 -15.31 -14.77
N ILE A 295 9.54 -15.43 -13.49
CA ILE A 295 10.82 -15.06 -12.89
C ILE A 295 11.55 -16.33 -12.45
N PRO A 296 12.42 -16.93 -13.30
CA PRO A 296 13.05 -18.25 -13.02
C PRO A 296 13.89 -18.28 -11.74
N SER A 297 14.46 -17.13 -11.33
CA SER A 297 15.26 -16.98 -10.11
C SER A 297 14.41 -16.74 -8.86
N SER A 298 13.09 -16.96 -8.92
CA SER A 298 12.19 -16.69 -7.81
C SER A 298 11.91 -17.92 -6.93
N ARG A 299 11.58 -17.63 -5.67
CA ARG A 299 10.99 -18.55 -4.70
C ARG A 299 9.65 -17.99 -4.27
N LEU A 300 8.58 -18.78 -4.38
CA LEU A 300 7.23 -18.42 -3.90
C LEU A 300 6.99 -19.00 -2.50
N VAL A 301 6.45 -18.19 -1.61
CA VAL A 301 6.00 -18.57 -0.26
C VAL A 301 4.61 -17.99 -0.01
N LEU A 302 3.63 -18.86 0.21
CA LEU A 302 2.27 -18.47 0.57
C LEU A 302 2.05 -18.64 2.09
N TYR A 303 1.33 -17.68 2.65
CA TYR A 303 0.99 -17.61 4.08
C TYR A 303 -0.46 -18.08 4.26
N PRO A 304 -0.69 -19.25 4.90
CA PRO A 304 -2.04 -19.76 5.13
C PRO A 304 -2.86 -18.79 6.00
N ASP A 305 -4.15 -18.71 5.74
CA ASP A 305 -5.13 -17.90 6.48
C ASP A 305 -4.76 -16.40 6.56
N ALA A 306 -3.98 -15.91 5.60
CA ALA A 306 -3.53 -14.53 5.54
C ALA A 306 -4.01 -13.85 4.26
N GLY A 307 -4.31 -12.55 4.34
CA GLY A 307 -4.75 -11.73 3.22
C GLY A 307 -3.65 -10.83 2.66
N HIS A 308 -4.05 -9.78 1.96
CA HIS A 308 -3.16 -8.80 1.32
C HIS A 308 -2.14 -8.16 2.27
N GLY A 309 -2.51 -8.03 3.55
CA GLY A 309 -1.65 -7.54 4.63
C GLY A 309 -0.85 -8.63 5.36
N PHE A 310 -0.64 -9.81 4.75
CA PHE A 310 0.03 -10.97 5.38
C PHE A 310 1.34 -10.61 6.07
N LEU A 311 2.14 -9.72 5.49
CA LEU A 311 3.43 -9.29 6.01
C LEU A 311 3.30 -8.49 7.32
N PHE A 312 2.14 -7.93 7.61
CA PHE A 312 1.80 -7.28 8.89
C PHE A 312 1.09 -8.24 9.84
N GLN A 313 0.29 -9.13 9.30
CA GLN A 313 -0.42 -10.17 10.04
C GLN A 313 0.57 -11.16 10.65
N ASP A 314 1.46 -11.73 9.86
CA ASP A 314 2.48 -12.72 10.26
C ASP A 314 3.91 -12.12 10.19
N ARG A 315 4.05 -10.90 10.73
CA ARG A 315 5.27 -10.08 10.60
C ARG A 315 6.54 -10.78 11.07
N THR A 316 6.45 -11.61 12.13
CA THR A 316 7.63 -12.28 12.68
C THR A 316 8.17 -13.33 11.72
N ARG A 317 7.29 -14.16 11.17
CA ARG A 317 7.64 -15.16 10.16
C ARG A 317 8.11 -14.51 8.87
N PHE A 318 7.41 -13.44 8.43
CA PHE A 318 7.81 -12.68 7.25
C PHE A 318 9.17 -12.01 7.41
N ALA A 319 9.45 -11.37 8.55
CA ALA A 319 10.74 -10.74 8.81
C ALA A 319 11.89 -11.78 8.85
N SER A 320 11.65 -12.94 9.45
CA SER A 320 12.63 -14.05 9.47
C SER A 320 12.91 -14.59 8.06
N LEU A 321 11.86 -14.80 7.25
CA LEU A 321 11.98 -15.21 5.87
C LEU A 321 12.76 -14.18 5.04
N THR A 322 12.40 -12.91 5.17
CA THR A 322 13.08 -11.80 4.52
C THR A 322 14.57 -11.78 4.88
N GLN A 323 14.91 -11.82 6.16
CA GLN A 323 16.31 -11.80 6.60
C GLN A 323 17.11 -12.98 6.08
N SER A 324 16.53 -14.19 6.14
CA SER A 324 17.14 -15.39 5.60
C SER A 324 17.41 -15.29 4.09
N PHE A 325 16.44 -14.78 3.33
CA PHE A 325 16.59 -14.53 1.90
C PHE A 325 17.67 -13.50 1.60
N LEU A 326 17.73 -12.39 2.35
CA LEU A 326 18.70 -11.32 2.17
C LEU A 326 20.14 -11.75 2.50
N THR A 327 20.32 -12.69 3.44
CA THR A 327 21.64 -13.20 3.81
C THR A 327 22.09 -14.43 3.01
N GLY A 328 21.19 -14.98 2.16
CA GLY A 328 21.49 -16.17 1.36
C GLY A 328 21.49 -17.46 2.17
N HIS A 329 20.96 -17.45 3.40
CA HIS A 329 20.84 -18.64 4.22
C HIS A 329 19.49 -19.32 3.92
N PRO A 330 19.45 -20.66 3.71
CA PRO A 330 18.16 -21.35 3.59
C PRO A 330 17.40 -21.24 4.92
N THR A 331 16.11 -20.91 4.85
CA THR A 331 15.20 -21.16 5.97
C THR A 331 15.01 -22.65 6.10
N SER A 332 15.44 -23.21 7.20
CA SER A 332 15.13 -24.60 7.60
C SER A 332 13.62 -24.79 7.73
#